data_f83f96ea880f8fa8ac466198b0947c48
#
_entry.id   f83f96ea880f8fa8ac466198b0947c48
#
_cell.length_a   1.000
_cell.length_b   1.000
_cell.length_c   1.000
_cell.angle_alpha   90.00
_cell.angle_beta   90.00
_cell.angle_gamma   90.00
#
_symmetry.space_group_name_H-M   'P 1'
#
loop_
_entity.id
_entity.type
_entity.pdbx_description
1 polymer ?
#
loop_
_entity_poly.entity_id
_entity_poly.type
_entity_poly.pdbx_seq_one_letter_code
_entity_poly.pdbx_strand_id
1 'polypeptide(L)'
;MNMRTLLECYKILEEYPNGMTKDQFYRVARINKQHAKYLLDSGLVPCINTGKKTRKYHIATHDVITYLCDREDHPEKYKVPMGFYI
;
A
#
# COMPACT_ATOMS: atom_id res chain seq x y z
N MET A 1 10.02 13.35 6.18
CA MET A 1 9.53 13.14 4.81
C MET A 1 10.29 14.04 3.86
N ASN A 2 10.81 13.53 2.76
CA ASN A 2 11.52 14.36 1.79
C ASN A 2 10.52 14.98 0.80
N MET A 3 10.99 15.97 0.04
CA MET A 3 10.18 16.71 -0.92
C MET A 3 9.58 15.81 -2.01
N ARG A 4 10.35 14.81 -2.45
CA ARG A 4 9.92 13.88 -3.50
C ARG A 4 8.71 13.05 -3.03
N THR A 5 8.78 12.51 -1.81
CA THR A 5 7.66 11.75 -1.25
C THR A 5 6.43 12.61 -1.05
N LEU A 6 6.61 13.86 -0.62
CA LEU A 6 5.51 14.80 -0.46
C LEU A 6 4.79 15.06 -1.79
N LEU A 7 5.56 15.27 -2.87
CA LEU A 7 4.97 15.48 -4.20
C LEU A 7 4.24 14.24 -4.70
N GLU A 8 4.78 13.05 -4.47
CA GLU A 8 4.12 11.80 -4.82
C GLU A 8 2.80 11.65 -4.06
N CYS A 9 2.77 11.99 -2.78
CA CYS A 9 1.55 11.94 -1.98
C CYS A 9 0.46 12.87 -2.52
N TYR A 10 0.80 14.07 -2.94
CA TYR A 10 -0.18 14.98 -3.54
C TYR A 10 -0.75 14.41 -4.84
N LYS A 11 0.08 13.82 -5.69
CA LYS A 11 -0.39 13.18 -6.93
C LYS A 11 -1.34 12.01 -6.63
N ILE A 12 -1.01 11.21 -5.63
CA ILE A 12 -1.84 10.07 -5.23
C ILE A 12 -3.21 10.56 -4.74
N LEU A 13 -3.24 11.62 -3.95
CA LEU A 13 -4.51 12.19 -3.49
C LEU A 13 -5.38 12.67 -4.64
N GLU A 14 -4.77 13.26 -5.67
CA GLU A 14 -5.50 13.72 -6.86
C GLU A 14 -6.04 12.56 -7.69
N GLU A 15 -5.23 11.51 -7.90
CA GLU A 15 -5.59 10.38 -8.74
C GLU A 15 -6.58 9.42 -8.07
N TYR A 16 -6.50 9.27 -6.75
CA TYR A 16 -7.27 8.29 -6.00
C TYR A 16 -8.01 8.92 -4.82
N PRO A 17 -8.96 9.84 -5.08
CA PRO A 17 -9.65 10.55 -3.98
C PRO A 17 -10.49 9.64 -3.10
N ASN A 18 -10.93 8.47 -3.61
CA ASN A 18 -11.82 7.56 -2.90
C ASN A 18 -11.16 6.24 -2.49
N GLY A 19 -9.84 6.17 -2.55
CA GLY A 19 -9.11 4.94 -2.25
C GLY A 19 -8.72 4.18 -3.51
N MET A 20 -8.20 2.97 -3.34
CA MET A 20 -7.68 2.20 -4.46
C MET A 20 -7.80 0.69 -4.23
N THR A 21 -7.66 -0.06 -5.32
CA THR A 21 -7.61 -1.53 -5.28
C THR A 21 -6.19 -2.00 -4.97
N LYS A 22 -6.03 -3.31 -4.72
CA LYS A 22 -4.71 -3.90 -4.53
C LYS A 22 -3.82 -3.68 -5.76
N ASP A 23 -4.38 -3.83 -6.97
CA ASP A 23 -3.63 -3.66 -8.21
C ASP A 23 -3.11 -2.23 -8.37
N GLN A 24 -3.91 -1.25 -8.00
CA GLN A 24 -3.48 0.14 -7.99
C GLN A 24 -2.45 0.40 -6.89
N PHE A 25 -2.66 -0.19 -5.72
CA PHE A 25 -1.78 -0.03 -4.57
C PHE A 25 -0.36 -0.52 -4.86
N TYR A 26 -0.18 -1.74 -5.40
CA TYR A 26 1.18 -2.23 -5.61
C TYR A 26 1.91 -1.41 -6.68
N ARG A 27 1.20 -0.87 -7.67
CA ARG A 27 1.80 0.01 -8.67
C ARG A 27 2.24 1.34 -8.07
N VAL A 28 1.37 1.95 -7.28
CA VAL A 28 1.68 3.22 -6.60
C VAL A 28 2.85 3.06 -5.63
N ALA A 29 2.87 1.97 -4.88
CA ALA A 29 3.91 1.72 -3.89
C ALA A 29 5.21 1.18 -4.50
N ARG A 30 5.19 0.80 -5.79
CA ARG A 30 6.34 0.24 -6.51
C ARG A 30 6.87 -1.03 -5.85
N ILE A 31 5.95 -1.91 -5.49
CA ILE A 31 6.25 -3.23 -4.92
C ILE A 31 5.58 -4.28 -5.80
N ASN A 32 5.93 -5.56 -5.61
CA ASN A 32 5.29 -6.62 -6.36
C ASN A 32 3.96 -7.03 -5.72
N LYS A 33 3.16 -7.82 -6.46
CA LYS A 33 1.83 -8.25 -6.02
C LYS A 33 1.87 -9.03 -4.72
N GLN A 34 2.86 -9.91 -4.56
CA GLN A 34 2.99 -10.75 -3.37
C GLN A 34 3.33 -9.92 -2.14
N HIS A 35 4.18 -8.91 -2.29
CA HIS A 35 4.51 -7.99 -1.22
C HIS A 35 3.25 -7.20 -0.80
N ALA A 36 2.48 -6.70 -1.77
CA ALA A 36 1.24 -6.00 -1.49
C ALA A 36 0.26 -6.90 -0.73
N LYS A 37 0.10 -8.15 -1.19
CA LYS A 37 -0.77 -9.10 -0.52
C LYS A 37 -0.34 -9.34 0.93
N TYR A 38 0.96 -9.50 1.17
CA TYR A 38 1.48 -9.66 2.52
C TYR A 38 1.12 -8.45 3.40
N LEU A 39 1.35 -7.25 2.92
CA LEU A 39 1.06 -6.04 3.68
C LEU A 39 -0.42 -5.91 4.05
N LEU A 40 -1.30 -6.25 3.12
CA LEU A 40 -2.75 -6.17 3.33
C LEU A 40 -3.25 -7.28 4.24
N ASP A 41 -2.80 -8.52 4.01
CA ASP A 41 -3.25 -9.68 4.80
C ASP A 41 -2.72 -9.64 6.24
N SER A 42 -1.53 -9.08 6.45
CA SER A 42 -0.95 -8.96 7.79
C SER A 42 -1.52 -7.81 8.61
N GLY A 43 -2.25 -6.90 7.95
CA GLY A 43 -2.79 -5.71 8.61
C GLY A 43 -1.80 -4.58 8.77
N LEU A 44 -0.58 -4.70 8.23
CA LEU A 44 0.39 -3.61 8.28
C LEU A 44 -0.09 -2.38 7.50
N VAL A 45 -0.84 -2.60 6.42
CA VAL A 45 -1.54 -1.55 5.69
C VAL A 45 -3.03 -1.81 5.84
N PRO A 46 -3.78 -0.96 6.53
CA PRO A 46 -5.22 -1.17 6.73
C PRO A 46 -5.96 -1.20 5.39
N CYS A 47 -6.92 -2.10 5.29
CA CYS A 47 -7.76 -2.20 4.10
C CYS A 47 -9.10 -2.81 4.47
N ILE A 48 -10.07 -2.65 3.58
CA ILE A 48 -11.39 -3.28 3.69
C ILE A 48 -11.43 -4.45 2.72
N ASN A 49 -11.76 -5.64 3.23
CA ASN A 49 -12.00 -6.81 2.38
C ASN A 49 -13.47 -6.78 1.96
N THR A 50 -13.72 -6.60 0.65
CA THR A 50 -15.07 -6.47 0.13
C THR A 50 -15.81 -7.81 0.01
N GLY A 51 -15.12 -8.93 0.18
CA GLY A 51 -15.69 -10.26 -0.02
C GLY A 51 -15.91 -10.66 -1.47
N LYS A 52 -15.59 -9.79 -2.42
CA LYS A 52 -15.73 -10.06 -3.86
C LYS A 52 -14.54 -10.84 -4.38
N LYS A 53 -14.74 -11.61 -5.47
CA LYS A 53 -13.65 -12.33 -6.13
C LYS A 53 -12.67 -11.38 -6.81
N THR A 54 -13.19 -10.29 -7.40
CA THR A 54 -12.39 -9.23 -8.01
C THR A 54 -12.49 -7.99 -7.15
N ARG A 55 -11.44 -7.17 -7.15
CA ARG A 55 -11.36 -5.95 -6.33
C ARG A 55 -11.65 -6.25 -4.86
N LYS A 56 -11.07 -7.37 -4.38
CA LYS A 56 -11.29 -7.86 -3.03
C LYS A 56 -10.89 -6.86 -1.94
N TYR A 57 -9.82 -6.10 -2.19
CA TYR A 57 -9.29 -5.14 -1.21
C TYR A 57 -9.62 -3.73 -1.63
N HIS A 58 -10.13 -2.94 -0.69
CA HIS A 58 -10.29 -1.50 -0.86
C HIS A 58 -9.40 -0.81 0.17
N ILE A 59 -8.46 0.01 -0.29
CA ILE A 59 -7.47 0.65 0.54
C ILE A 59 -7.69 2.15 0.51
N ALA A 60 -7.94 2.75 1.67
CA ALA A 60 -8.12 4.20 1.74
C ALA A 60 -6.83 4.91 1.34
N THR A 61 -6.94 5.98 0.56
CA THR A 61 -5.78 6.71 0.05
C THR A 61 -4.89 7.22 1.18
N HIS A 62 -5.48 7.72 2.28
CA HIS A 62 -4.66 8.21 3.39
C HIS A 62 -3.86 7.09 4.07
N ASP A 63 -4.36 5.85 4.05
CA ASP A 63 -3.61 4.70 4.59
C ASP A 63 -2.42 4.36 3.70
N VAL A 64 -2.57 4.50 2.39
CA VAL A 64 -1.47 4.32 1.44
C VAL A 64 -0.39 5.38 1.69
N ILE A 65 -0.80 6.63 1.86
CA ILE A 65 0.13 7.73 2.12
C ILE A 65 0.85 7.52 3.45
N THR A 66 0.14 7.11 4.49
CA THR A 66 0.74 6.79 5.79
C THR A 66 1.80 5.70 5.65
N TYR A 67 1.49 4.64 4.88
CA TYR A 67 2.44 3.57 4.60
C TYR A 67 3.69 4.09 3.87
N LEU A 68 3.52 4.91 2.83
CA LEU A 68 4.65 5.43 2.06
C LEU A 68 5.57 6.29 2.92
N CYS A 69 5.01 7.12 3.79
CA CYS A 69 5.78 7.94 4.71
C CYS A 69 6.48 7.10 5.78
N ASP A 70 5.77 6.17 6.40
CA ASP A 70 6.31 5.32 7.45
C ASP A 70 7.40 4.39 6.92
N ARG A 71 7.27 3.94 5.66
CA ARG A 71 8.26 3.10 5.01
C ARG A 71 9.61 3.81 4.88
N GLU A 72 9.63 5.12 4.67
CA GLU A 72 10.87 5.89 4.62
C GLU A 72 11.59 5.87 5.96
N ASP A 73 10.84 6.00 7.05
CA ASP A 73 11.39 6.06 8.41
C ASP A 73 11.69 4.68 8.99
N HIS A 74 10.88 3.68 8.63
CA HIS A 74 10.95 2.33 9.20
C HIS A 74 10.85 1.26 8.12
N PRO A 75 11.84 1.17 7.21
CA PRO A 75 11.76 0.22 6.09
C PRO A 75 11.69 -1.25 6.53
N GLU A 76 12.31 -1.62 7.65
CA GLU A 76 12.32 -3.00 8.14
C GLU A 76 10.92 -3.48 8.52
N LYS A 77 10.05 -2.58 8.96
CA LYS A 77 8.69 -2.91 9.40
C LYS A 77 7.86 -3.53 8.27
N TYR A 78 8.14 -3.16 7.04
CA TYR A 78 7.35 -3.56 5.88
C TYR A 78 8.02 -4.59 4.99
N LYS A 79 9.15 -5.15 5.41
CA LYS A 79 9.81 -6.21 4.65
C LYS A 79 9.02 -7.51 4.75
N VAL A 80 8.95 -8.23 3.64
CA VAL A 80 8.34 -9.56 3.62
C VAL A 80 9.28 -10.52 4.36
N PRO A 81 8.77 -11.32 5.31
CA PRO A 81 9.59 -12.29 6.02
C PRO A 81 10.26 -13.27 5.08
N MET A 82 11.47 -13.71 5.43
CA MET A 82 12.18 -14.73 4.67
C MET A 82 11.33 -16.01 4.60
N GLY A 83 11.21 -16.57 3.41
CA GLY A 83 10.43 -17.80 3.20
C GLY A 83 8.96 -17.56 2.91
N PHE A 84 8.48 -16.31 2.93
CA PHE A 84 7.06 -16.03 2.68
C PHE A 84 6.58 -16.50 1.30
N TYR A 85 7.47 -16.49 0.32
CA TYR A 85 7.13 -16.85 -1.06
C TYR A 85 7.38 -18.33 -1.39
N ILE A 86 7.71 -19.12 -0.44
CA ILE A 86 7.96 -20.56 -0.63
C ILE A 86 6.65 -21.34 -0.64
#